data_0b9cfa79d858bac9ddf76d06843cede4
#
_entry.id   0b9cfa79d858bac9ddf76d06843cede4
#
_cell.length_a   1.000
_cell.length_b   1.000
_cell.length_c   1.000
_cell.angle_alpha   90.00
_cell.angle_beta   90.00
_cell.angle_gamma   90.00
#
_symmetry.space_group_name_H-M   'P 1'
#
loop_
_entity.id
_entity.type
_entity.pdbx_description
1 polymer ?
#
loop_
_entity_poly.entity_id
_entity_poly.type
_entity_poly.pdbx_seq_one_letter_code
_entity_poly.pdbx_strand_id
1 'polypeptide(L)'
;MREGCLSKRQSRALFRALARVVMTQFPNPERNGCPGATVLRAIAAKRISMRDPAIEHVGRCSPCFRELTAMRRAICSRKVLWLVGAVIGVVVLAVLVRQFI
;
A
#
# COMPACT_ATOMS: atom_id res chain seq x y z
N MET A 1 8.82 -3.95 -5.79
CA MET A 1 8.42 -4.43 -5.55
C MET A 1 7.16 -5.05 -5.48
N ARG A 2 7.08 -5.87 -6.08
CA ARG A 2 5.94 -6.67 -6.25
C ARG A 2 5.43 -7.27 -4.98
N GLU A 3 6.28 -7.56 -4.08
CA GLU A 3 5.87 -8.21 -2.85
C GLU A 3 4.97 -7.37 -1.99
N GLY A 4 5.09 -6.06 -2.07
CA GLY A 4 4.22 -5.17 -1.33
C GLY A 4 2.79 -5.10 -1.85
N CYS A 5 2.57 -5.43 -3.14
CA CYS A 5 1.26 -5.34 -3.77
C CYS A 5 0.62 -6.69 -4.03
N LEU A 6 1.44 -7.71 -4.30
CA LEU A 6 0.99 -9.06 -4.60
C LEU A 6 1.29 -9.98 -3.43
N SER A 7 0.68 -9.71 -2.28
CA SER A 7 0.93 -10.50 -1.08
C SER A 7 0.31 -11.89 -1.20
N LYS A 8 1.05 -12.91 -0.77
CA LYS A 8 0.58 -14.29 -0.71
C LYS A 8 -0.43 -14.44 0.44
N ARG A 9 -1.18 -15.55 0.43
CA ARG A 9 -2.15 -15.85 1.49
C ARG A 9 -1.57 -15.74 2.89
N GLN A 10 -0.36 -16.28 3.08
CA GLN A 10 0.33 -16.23 4.37
C GLN A 10 0.61 -14.81 4.82
N SER A 11 1.06 -13.95 3.90
CA SER A 11 1.32 -12.55 4.19
C SER A 11 0.04 -11.81 4.57
N ARG A 12 -1.08 -12.13 3.94
CA ARG A 12 -2.37 -11.52 4.27
C ARG A 12 -2.85 -11.91 5.65
N ALA A 13 -2.70 -13.20 6.02
CA ALA A 13 -3.08 -13.70 7.34
C ALA A 13 -2.24 -13.02 8.43
N LEU A 14 -0.93 -12.94 8.21
CA LEU A 14 -0.01 -12.30 9.14
C LEU A 14 -0.34 -10.81 9.29
N PHE A 15 -0.64 -10.15 8.18
CA PHE A 15 -0.99 -8.73 8.18
C PHE A 15 -2.29 -8.47 8.95
N ARG A 16 -3.30 -9.33 8.80
CA ARG A 16 -4.55 -9.23 9.55
C ARG A 16 -4.33 -9.41 11.04
N ALA A 17 -3.48 -10.38 11.43
CA ALA A 17 -3.15 -10.60 12.81
C ALA A 17 -2.44 -9.38 13.42
N LEU A 18 -1.48 -8.81 12.70
CA LEU A 18 -0.77 -7.61 13.11
C LEU A 18 -1.73 -6.42 13.24
N ALA A 19 -2.64 -6.25 12.29
CA ALA A 19 -3.63 -5.19 12.34
C ALA A 19 -4.53 -5.30 13.58
N ARG A 20 -4.95 -6.50 13.95
CA ARG A 20 -5.74 -6.71 15.16
C ARG A 20 -4.97 -6.31 16.41
N VAL A 21 -3.70 -6.69 16.50
CA VAL A 21 -2.86 -6.34 17.64
C VAL A 21 -2.72 -4.83 17.76
N VAL A 22 -2.41 -4.15 16.66
CA VAL A 22 -2.25 -2.68 16.66
C VAL A 22 -3.55 -2.01 17.06
N MET A 23 -4.68 -2.44 16.50
CA MET A 23 -5.97 -1.80 16.77
C MET A 23 -6.50 -2.05 18.19
N THR A 24 -6.16 -3.19 18.80
CA THR A 24 -6.60 -3.49 20.14
C THR A 24 -5.67 -2.95 21.22
N GLN A 25 -4.36 -3.00 21.02
CA GLN A 25 -3.37 -2.59 22.01
C GLN A 25 -2.95 -1.12 21.91
N PHE A 26 -3.03 -0.54 20.72
CA PHE A 26 -2.57 0.83 20.50
C PHE A 26 -3.63 1.67 19.78
N PRO A 27 -4.80 1.88 20.39
CA PRO A 27 -5.89 2.61 19.72
C PRO A 27 -5.58 4.08 19.44
N ASN A 28 -4.82 4.75 20.29
CA ASN A 28 -4.41 6.16 20.17
C ASN A 28 -5.50 7.07 19.56
N PRO A 29 -6.69 7.17 20.18
CA PRO A 29 -7.82 7.90 19.60
C PRO A 29 -7.54 9.40 19.43
N GLU A 30 -6.65 9.96 20.24
CA GLU A 30 -6.29 11.37 20.17
C GLU A 30 -5.19 11.66 19.16
N ARG A 31 -4.65 10.64 18.53
CA ARG A 31 -3.60 10.76 17.52
C ARG A 31 -2.35 11.51 18.01
N ASN A 32 -1.97 11.24 19.26
CA ASN A 32 -0.81 11.88 19.86
C ASN A 32 0.50 11.41 19.19
N GLY A 33 1.35 12.37 18.83
CA GLY A 33 2.65 12.09 18.25
C GLY A 33 2.61 11.55 16.82
N CYS A 34 1.46 11.64 16.15
CA CYS A 34 1.32 11.10 14.81
C CYS A 34 2.12 11.92 13.79
N PRO A 35 2.84 11.26 12.86
CA PRO A 35 3.49 11.97 11.76
C PRO A 35 2.44 12.54 10.80
N GLY A 36 2.82 13.55 10.04
CA GLY A 36 1.94 14.17 9.07
C GLY A 36 1.66 13.25 7.88
N ALA A 37 0.65 13.61 7.08
CA ALA A 37 0.25 12.85 5.90
C ALA A 37 1.41 12.72 4.91
N THR A 38 2.27 13.72 4.79
CA THR A 38 3.44 13.69 3.92
C THR A 38 4.39 12.56 4.30
N VAL A 39 4.64 12.39 5.61
CA VAL A 39 5.51 11.32 6.12
C VAL A 39 4.88 9.95 5.87
N LEU A 40 3.57 9.81 6.11
CA LEU A 40 2.86 8.56 5.85
C LEU A 40 2.92 8.17 4.37
N ARG A 41 2.76 9.14 3.48
CA ARG A 41 2.89 8.89 2.04
C ARG A 41 4.30 8.44 1.68
N ALA A 42 5.33 9.03 2.29
CA ALA A 42 6.71 8.62 2.05
C ALA A 42 6.95 7.19 2.52
N ILE A 43 6.37 6.79 3.66
CA ILE A 43 6.44 5.41 4.15
C ILE A 43 5.73 4.47 3.17
N ALA A 44 4.53 4.83 2.72
CA ALA A 44 3.76 4.02 1.78
C ALA A 44 4.50 3.83 0.45
N ALA A 45 5.23 4.85 -0.01
CA ALA A 45 6.03 4.81 -1.22
C ALA A 45 7.43 4.21 -1.01
N LYS A 46 7.74 3.75 0.20
CA LYS A 46 9.03 3.16 0.58
C LYS A 46 10.21 4.13 0.40
N ARG A 47 9.98 5.42 0.61
CA ARG A 47 11.02 6.45 0.52
C ARG A 47 11.75 6.70 1.83
N ILE A 48 11.25 6.15 2.93
CA ILE A 48 11.82 6.33 4.26
C ILE A 48 12.53 5.06 4.70
N SER A 49 13.66 5.21 5.39
CA SER A 49 14.41 4.11 5.95
C SER A 49 13.58 3.34 6.97
N MET A 50 13.76 2.02 7.04
CA MET A 50 13.10 1.17 8.03
C MET A 50 13.51 1.50 9.47
N ARG A 51 14.57 2.27 9.65
CA ARG A 51 15.05 2.69 10.97
C ARG A 51 14.44 4.02 11.42
N ASP A 52 13.63 4.65 10.58
CA ASP A 52 13.02 5.92 10.91
C ASP A 52 12.03 5.75 12.06
N PRO A 53 12.05 6.67 13.05
CA PRO A 53 11.10 6.61 14.18
C PRO A 53 9.62 6.64 13.76
N ALA A 54 9.30 7.24 12.63
CA ALA A 54 7.94 7.29 12.12
C ALA A 54 7.38 5.88 11.83
N ILE A 55 8.22 4.97 11.36
CA ILE A 55 7.81 3.58 11.09
C ILE A 55 7.49 2.87 12.40
N GLU A 56 8.29 3.08 13.42
CA GLU A 56 8.01 2.52 14.75
C GLU A 56 6.69 3.06 15.31
N HIS A 57 6.44 4.35 15.16
CA HIS A 57 5.18 4.96 15.60
C HIS A 57 3.97 4.33 14.90
N VAL A 58 4.05 4.10 13.60
CA VAL A 58 2.96 3.49 12.82
C VAL A 58 2.60 2.11 13.38
N GLY A 59 3.59 1.35 13.80
CA GLY A 59 3.35 0.04 14.42
C GLY A 59 2.70 0.11 15.80
N ARG A 60 2.62 1.31 16.40
CA ARG A 60 2.04 1.52 17.73
C ARG A 60 0.89 2.52 17.72
N CYS A 61 0.29 2.76 16.57
CA CYS A 61 -0.78 3.74 16.45
C CYS A 61 -1.83 3.25 15.46
N SER A 62 -3.02 2.96 15.95
CA SER A 62 -4.12 2.45 15.12
C SER A 62 -4.49 3.41 13.97
N PRO A 63 -4.72 4.72 14.21
CA PRO A 63 -5.05 5.62 13.12
C PRO A 63 -3.98 5.70 12.03
N CYS A 64 -2.70 5.78 12.42
CA CYS A 64 -1.60 5.83 11.46
C CYS A 64 -1.46 4.53 10.67
N PHE A 65 -1.61 3.39 11.33
CA PHE A 65 -1.57 2.09 10.69
C PHE A 65 -2.69 1.96 9.64
N ARG A 66 -3.89 2.39 10.00
CA ARG A 66 -5.05 2.36 9.12
C ARG A 66 -4.86 3.25 7.90
N GLU A 67 -4.40 4.48 8.11
CA GLU A 67 -4.14 5.42 7.03
C GLU A 67 -3.04 4.92 6.10
N LEU A 68 -1.95 4.39 6.66
CA LEU A 68 -0.87 3.82 5.87
C LEU A 68 -1.35 2.67 5.00
N THR A 69 -2.16 1.77 5.57
CA THR A 69 -2.73 0.64 4.84
C THR A 69 -3.59 1.12 3.66
N ALA A 70 -4.43 2.13 3.90
CA ALA A 70 -5.27 2.71 2.85
C ALA A 70 -4.42 3.33 1.73
N MET A 71 -3.37 4.06 2.08
CA MET A 71 -2.45 4.65 1.09
C MET A 71 -1.76 3.59 0.25
N ARG A 72 -1.28 2.51 0.87
CA ARG A 72 -0.63 1.41 0.14
C ARG A 72 -1.59 0.72 -0.80
N ARG A 73 -2.83 0.48 -0.38
CA ARG A 73 -3.86 -0.09 -1.25
C ARG A 73 -4.13 0.80 -2.46
N ALA A 74 -4.22 2.11 -2.25
CA ALA A 74 -4.43 3.05 -3.35
C ALA A 74 -3.27 3.00 -4.36
N ILE A 75 -2.02 2.96 -3.89
CA ILE A 75 -0.85 2.87 -4.75
C ILE A 75 -0.86 1.56 -5.54
N CYS A 76 -1.15 0.43 -4.89
CA CYS A 76 -1.21 -0.86 -5.56
C CYS A 76 -2.33 -0.92 -6.58
N SER A 77 -3.50 -0.36 -6.27
CA SER A 77 -4.63 -0.28 -7.21
C SER A 77 -4.27 0.51 -8.47
N ARG A 78 -3.58 1.64 -8.31
CA ARG A 78 -3.12 2.42 -9.45
C ARG A 78 -2.16 1.64 -10.35
N LYS A 79 -1.21 0.91 -9.75
CA LYS A 79 -0.28 0.06 -10.50
C LYS A 79 -1.00 -1.03 -11.27
N VAL A 80 -1.96 -1.70 -10.64
CA VAL A 80 -2.76 -2.74 -11.30
C VAL A 80 -3.55 -2.17 -12.46
N LEU A 81 -4.23 -1.04 -12.26
CA LEU A 81 -4.99 -0.37 -13.32
C LEU A 81 -4.09 0.03 -14.49
N TRP A 82 -2.90 0.51 -14.20
CA TRP A 82 -1.93 0.88 -15.24
C TRP A 82 -1.52 -0.33 -16.08
N LEU A 83 -1.21 -1.46 -15.42
CA LEU A 83 -0.84 -2.70 -16.10
C LEU A 83 -1.98 -3.24 -16.96
N VAL A 84 -3.19 -3.27 -16.43
CA VAL A 84 -4.37 -3.72 -17.18
C VAL A 84 -4.60 -2.84 -18.39
N GLY A 85 -4.53 -1.53 -18.23
CA GLY A 85 -4.69 -0.58 -19.33
C GLY A 85 -3.64 -0.77 -20.42
N ALA A 86 -2.38 -0.98 -20.02
CA ALA A 86 -1.28 -1.23 -20.95
C ALA A 86 -1.50 -2.51 -21.77
N VAL A 87 -1.92 -3.60 -21.10
CA VAL A 87 -2.19 -4.88 -21.78
C VAL A 87 -3.34 -4.73 -22.77
N ILE A 88 -4.43 -4.09 -22.37
CA ILE A 88 -5.57 -3.84 -23.24
C ILE A 88 -5.15 -3.00 -24.46
N GLY A 89 -4.36 -1.96 -24.24
CA GLY A 89 -3.85 -1.11 -25.32
C GLY A 89 -3.02 -1.87 -26.34
N VAL A 90 -2.13 -2.75 -25.88
CA VAL A 90 -1.30 -3.58 -26.77
C VAL A 90 -2.17 -4.53 -27.57
N VAL A 91 -3.15 -5.19 -26.95
CA VAL A 91 -4.05 -6.12 -27.64
C VAL A 91 -4.86 -5.39 -28.70
N VAL A 92 -5.44 -4.23 -28.38
CA VAL A 92 -6.22 -3.44 -29.35
C VAL A 92 -5.35 -3.02 -30.53
N LEU A 93 -4.15 -2.53 -30.26
CA LEU A 93 -3.23 -2.12 -31.29
C LEU A 93 -2.87 -3.31 -32.22
N ALA A 94 -2.59 -4.47 -31.66
CA ALA A 94 -2.28 -5.68 -32.43
C ALA A 94 -3.43 -6.09 -33.35
N VAL A 95 -4.66 -6.03 -32.83
CA VAL A 95 -5.85 -6.35 -33.64
C VAL A 95 -6.02 -5.37 -34.78
N LEU A 96 -5.87 -4.08 -34.51
CA LEU A 96 -5.98 -3.04 -35.55
C LEU A 96 -4.92 -3.20 -36.64
N VAL A 97 -3.67 -3.42 -36.24
CA VAL A 97 -2.57 -3.65 -37.20
C VAL A 97 -2.88 -4.86 -38.07
N ARG A 98 -3.41 -5.94 -37.48
CA ARG A 98 -3.74 -7.16 -38.21
C ARG A 98 -4.83 -6.92 -39.26
N GLN A 99 -5.77 -6.03 -38.98
CA GLN A 99 -6.83 -5.69 -39.92
C GLN A 99 -6.35 -4.86 -41.10
N PHE A 100 -5.32 -4.02 -40.88
CA PHE A 100 -4.79 -3.16 -41.90
C PHE A 100 -3.64 -3.79 -42.72
N ILE A 101 -3.13 -4.90 -42.32
CA ILE A 101 -2.16 -5.70 -43.07
C ILE A 101 -2.87 -6.82 -43.81
#